data_6ddf43074cf3f6bab4e7f3a492e07c07
#
_entry.id   6ddf43074cf3f6bab4e7f3a492e07c07
#
_cell.length_a   1.000
_cell.length_b   1.000
_cell.length_c   1.000
_cell.angle_alpha   90.00
_cell.angle_beta   90.00
_cell.angle_gamma   90.00
#
_symmetry.space_group_name_H-M   'P 1'
#
loop_
_entity.id
_entity.type
_entity.pdbx_description
1 polymer ?
#
loop_
_entity_poly.entity_id
_entity_poly.type
_entity_poly.pdbx_seq_one_letter_code
_entity_poly.pdbx_strand_id
1 'polypeptide(L)'
;MNDALDEIYQAIIDDPMNAEMGSKGYVPVYTASAKSRIVIVGQAPGRRAQESMKPWNDASGVTLRSWLGVTDEQFYXPDLFALIPMDFYYPGKGVHGDLPPRKGFAEKWHPRIFEHMPNVELIILVGAYSQKYYLGKGVGKNLTETVFAYHKYAPKFXPLVHPSPLNFRWRKINGWFEADIVPKLRARVAQ
;
A
#
# COMPACT_ATOMS: atom_id res chain seq x y z
N MET A 1 18.97 -8.78 9.86
CA MET A 1 17.86 -9.62 9.37
C MET A 1 16.89 -9.88 10.50
N ASN A 2 15.59 -9.78 10.25
CA ASN A 2 14.60 -10.10 11.28
C ASN A 2 14.06 -11.50 11.00
N ASP A 3 14.48 -12.45 11.80
CA ASP A 3 14.11 -13.85 11.59
C ASP A 3 12.60 -14.06 11.57
N ALA A 4 11.86 -13.32 12.41
CA ALA A 4 10.40 -13.45 12.47
C ALA A 4 9.75 -13.02 11.16
N LEU A 5 10.20 -11.90 10.58
CA LEU A 5 9.67 -11.45 9.29
C LEU A 5 10.03 -12.41 8.16
N ASP A 6 11.23 -12.98 8.21
CA ASP A 6 11.65 -13.99 7.23
C ASP A 6 10.78 -15.24 7.34
N GLU A 7 10.47 -15.66 8.56
CA GLU A 7 9.60 -16.82 8.78
C GLU A 7 8.19 -16.56 8.25
N ILE A 8 7.67 -15.34 8.43
CA ILE A 8 6.36 -14.99 7.90
C ILE A 8 6.37 -15.02 6.37
N TYR A 9 7.43 -14.47 5.76
CA TYR A 9 7.57 -14.50 4.29
C TYR A 9 7.50 -15.95 3.79
N GLN A 10 8.23 -16.85 4.43
CA GLN A 10 8.21 -18.26 4.03
C GLN A 10 6.84 -18.88 4.28
N ALA A 11 6.18 -18.54 5.38
CA ALA A 11 4.85 -19.04 5.66
C ALA A 11 3.83 -18.61 4.60
N ILE A 12 3.98 -17.39 4.07
CA ILE A 12 3.11 -16.93 2.99
C ILE A 12 3.33 -17.78 1.74
N ILE A 13 4.59 -18.04 1.40
CA ILE A 13 4.92 -18.88 0.23
C ILE A 13 4.31 -20.27 0.40
N ASP A 14 4.38 -20.82 1.57
CA ASP A 14 3.96 -22.20 1.84
C ASP A 14 2.45 -22.34 2.05
N ASP A 15 1.71 -21.23 2.19
CA ASP A 15 0.28 -21.27 2.45
C ASP A 15 -0.46 -21.84 1.24
N PRO A 16 -1.29 -22.88 1.43
CA PRO A 16 -2.05 -23.44 0.32
C PRO A 16 -2.91 -22.41 -0.43
N MET A 17 -3.36 -21.34 0.22
CA MET A 17 -4.14 -20.32 -0.48
C MET A 17 -3.33 -19.64 -1.59
N ASN A 18 -2.00 -19.73 -1.53
CA ASN A 18 -1.10 -19.12 -2.51
C ASN A 18 -0.50 -20.14 -3.48
N ALA A 19 -0.96 -21.40 -3.45
CA ALA A 19 -0.38 -22.46 -4.28
C ALA A 19 -0.49 -22.14 -5.76
N GLU A 20 -1.63 -21.60 -6.19
CA GLU A 20 -1.81 -21.26 -7.61
C GLU A 20 -0.83 -20.16 -8.02
N MET A 21 -0.59 -19.19 -7.17
CA MET A 21 0.36 -18.12 -7.46
C MET A 21 1.79 -18.69 -7.57
N GLY A 22 2.14 -19.58 -6.63
CA GLY A 22 3.44 -20.25 -6.67
C GLY A 22 3.64 -21.07 -7.93
N SER A 23 2.58 -21.72 -8.42
CA SER A 23 2.67 -22.52 -9.66
C SER A 23 2.97 -21.65 -10.87
N LYS A 24 2.68 -20.37 -10.81
CA LYS A 24 3.00 -19.39 -11.85
C LYS A 24 4.43 -18.84 -11.72
N GLY A 25 5.16 -19.28 -10.70
CA GLY A 25 6.49 -18.74 -10.41
C GLY A 25 6.45 -17.43 -9.64
N TYR A 26 5.31 -17.03 -9.10
CA TYR A 26 5.16 -15.78 -8.36
C TYR A 26 5.65 -15.95 -6.93
N VAL A 27 6.23 -14.89 -6.39
CA VAL A 27 6.56 -14.78 -4.97
C VAL A 27 5.83 -13.56 -4.39
N PRO A 28 5.64 -13.51 -3.07
CA PRO A 28 4.95 -12.35 -2.49
C PRO A 28 5.75 -11.07 -2.72
N VAL A 29 5.05 -10.00 -3.11
CA VAL A 29 5.67 -8.71 -3.42
C VAL A 29 5.28 -7.73 -2.32
N TYR A 30 6.16 -7.59 -1.34
CA TYR A 30 6.00 -6.63 -0.26
C TYR A 30 7.35 -6.45 0.44
N THR A 31 7.50 -5.38 1.21
CA THR A 31 8.70 -5.16 2.00
C THR A 31 8.32 -4.73 3.41
N ALA A 32 9.14 -5.14 4.38
CA ALA A 32 8.93 -4.79 5.77
C ALA A 32 10.25 -4.92 6.52
N SER A 33 10.41 -4.11 7.56
CA SER A 33 11.57 -4.15 8.44
C SER A 33 11.09 -3.86 9.86
N ALA A 34 11.76 -4.42 10.84
CA ALA A 34 11.47 -4.09 12.24
C ALA A 34 11.67 -2.60 12.53
N LYS A 35 12.41 -1.90 11.67
CA LYS A 35 12.68 -0.48 11.82
C LYS A 35 11.74 0.40 11.00
N SER A 36 10.84 -0.19 10.20
CA SER A 36 9.94 0.59 9.34
C SER A 36 9.18 1.62 10.15
N ARG A 37 9.16 2.85 9.65
CA ARG A 37 8.44 3.95 10.31
C ARG A 37 7.11 4.25 9.64
N ILE A 38 7.03 4.05 8.34
CA ILE A 38 5.85 4.39 7.55
C ILE A 38 5.44 3.16 6.76
N VAL A 39 4.15 2.83 6.80
CA VAL A 39 3.62 1.73 5.99
C VAL A 39 2.77 2.31 4.87
N ILE A 40 2.94 1.78 3.66
CA ILE A 40 2.09 2.13 2.53
C ILE A 40 1.26 0.90 2.16
N VAL A 41 -0.06 1.02 2.28
CA VAL A 41 -0.97 -0.08 1.99
C VAL A 41 -1.73 0.23 0.71
N GLY A 42 -1.31 -0.40 -0.38
CA GLY A 42 -2.00 -0.31 -1.66
C GLY A 42 -2.94 -1.48 -1.87
N GLN A 43 -3.42 -1.64 -3.10
CA GLN A 43 -4.39 -2.68 -3.42
C GLN A 43 -3.72 -4.05 -3.58
N ALA A 44 -2.85 -4.19 -4.55
CA ALA A 44 -2.12 -5.42 -4.85
C ALA A 44 -1.07 -5.07 -5.89
N PRO A 45 -0.01 -5.88 -6.03
CA PRO A 45 0.92 -5.64 -7.12
C PRO A 45 0.22 -5.77 -8.46
N GLY A 46 0.51 -4.87 -9.39
CA GLY A 46 0.13 -5.06 -10.77
C GLY A 46 1.03 -6.09 -11.42
N ARG A 47 0.74 -6.43 -12.69
CA ARG A 47 1.54 -7.44 -13.39
C ARG A 47 3.02 -7.06 -13.40
N ARG A 48 3.33 -5.80 -13.71
CA ARG A 48 4.72 -5.37 -13.81
C ARG A 48 5.45 -5.50 -12.47
N ALA A 49 4.79 -5.11 -11.38
CA ALA A 49 5.38 -5.23 -10.05
C ALA A 49 5.61 -6.69 -9.69
N GLN A 50 4.64 -7.55 -10.00
CA GLN A 50 4.77 -8.98 -9.72
C GLN A 50 5.93 -9.60 -10.49
N GLU A 51 6.03 -9.29 -11.79
CA GLU A 51 7.07 -9.89 -12.64
C GLU A 51 8.46 -9.38 -12.28
N SER A 52 8.57 -8.11 -11.89
CA SER A 52 9.86 -7.55 -11.48
C SER A 52 10.17 -7.79 -10.00
N MET A 53 9.21 -8.31 -9.26
CA MET A 53 9.33 -8.53 -7.81
C MET A 53 9.65 -7.23 -7.06
N LYS A 54 9.12 -6.11 -7.57
CA LYS A 54 9.42 -4.80 -7.00
C LYS A 54 8.13 -3.99 -6.87
N PRO A 55 7.68 -3.71 -5.63
CA PRO A 55 6.43 -2.98 -5.43
C PRO A 55 6.50 -1.58 -6.04
N TRP A 56 5.37 -1.13 -6.59
CA TRP A 56 5.27 0.23 -7.13
C TRP A 56 6.27 0.53 -8.24
N ASN A 57 6.66 -0.47 -9.01
CA ASN A 57 7.60 -0.33 -10.11
C ASN A 57 6.86 -0.02 -11.42
N ASP A 58 6.14 1.11 -11.41
CA ASP A 58 5.28 1.50 -12.52
C ASP A 58 5.00 3.00 -12.45
N ALA A 59 4.16 3.50 -13.37
CA ALA A 59 3.80 4.91 -13.42
C ALA A 59 3.11 5.40 -12.14
N SER A 60 2.28 4.53 -11.55
CA SER A 60 1.63 4.88 -10.28
C SER A 60 2.68 5.13 -9.20
N GLY A 61 3.72 4.31 -9.17
CA GLY A 61 4.80 4.47 -8.18
C GLY A 61 5.55 5.77 -8.36
N VAL A 62 5.77 6.18 -9.61
CA VAL A 62 6.43 7.48 -9.87
C VAL A 62 5.61 8.62 -9.25
N THR A 63 4.30 8.61 -9.49
CA THR A 63 3.42 9.62 -8.92
C THR A 63 3.41 9.56 -7.40
N LEU A 64 3.33 8.36 -6.84
CA LEU A 64 3.31 8.20 -5.39
C LEU A 64 4.58 8.77 -4.75
N ARG A 65 5.75 8.45 -5.31
CA ARG A 65 7.00 8.97 -4.77
C ARG A 65 7.04 10.50 -4.86
N SER A 66 6.50 11.06 -5.93
CA SER A 66 6.38 12.51 -6.06
C SER A 66 5.50 13.11 -4.97
N TRP A 67 4.35 12.49 -4.71
CA TRP A 67 3.44 12.96 -3.65
C TRP A 67 4.13 12.90 -2.27
N LEU A 68 4.91 11.85 -2.03
CA LEU A 68 5.60 11.68 -0.76
C LEU A 68 6.82 12.61 -0.63
N GLY A 69 7.32 13.12 -1.75
CA GLY A 69 8.49 13.96 -1.78
C GLY A 69 9.78 13.20 -1.47
N VAL A 70 9.89 11.97 -1.96
CA VAL A 70 11.04 11.11 -1.67
C VAL A 70 11.66 10.60 -2.96
N THR A 71 12.95 10.26 -2.85
CA THR A 71 13.67 9.61 -3.95
C THR A 71 13.31 8.12 -4.01
N ASP A 72 13.67 7.48 -5.14
CA ASP A 72 13.52 6.04 -5.26
C ASP A 72 14.27 5.32 -4.13
N GLU A 73 15.48 5.78 -3.86
CA GLU A 73 16.32 5.18 -2.83
C GLU A 73 15.63 5.22 -1.46
N GLN A 74 15.07 6.36 -1.11
CA GLN A 74 14.34 6.51 0.15
C GLN A 74 13.11 5.63 0.19
N PHE A 75 12.38 5.59 -0.92
CA PHE A 75 11.12 4.85 -1.00
C PHE A 75 11.33 3.34 -0.78
N TYR A 76 12.46 2.84 -1.24
CA TYR A 76 12.74 1.40 -1.14
C TYR A 76 13.57 0.98 0.08
N UNK A 77 13.77 1.70 1.22
CA UNK A 77 14.27 1.49 2.04
C UNK A 77 13.57 1.01 2.80
N PRO A 78 13.50 -0.23 3.28
CA PRO A 78 12.52 -0.79 4.20
C PRO A 78 12.55 -0.22 5.61
N ASP A 79 13.69 0.23 6.04
CA ASP A 79 13.78 0.85 7.37
C ASP A 79 12.95 2.13 7.47
N LEU A 80 12.68 2.76 6.33
CA LEU A 80 11.79 3.93 6.31
C LEU A 80 10.37 3.52 5.93
N PHE A 81 10.21 2.86 4.78
CA PHE A 81 8.90 2.48 4.25
C PHE A 81 8.73 0.97 4.18
N ALA A 82 7.66 0.47 4.81
CA ALA A 82 7.18 -0.88 4.55
C ALA A 82 6.10 -0.77 3.48
N LEU A 83 6.26 -1.53 2.40
CA LEU A 83 5.32 -1.52 1.27
C LEU A 83 4.48 -2.78 1.38
N ILE A 84 3.28 -2.66 1.96
CA ILE A 84 2.46 -3.80 2.36
C ILE A 84 1.07 -3.67 1.74
N PRO A 85 0.87 -4.12 0.48
CA PRO A 85 -0.45 -4.03 -0.15
C PRO A 85 -1.47 -4.98 0.50
N MET A 86 -2.74 -4.83 0.14
CA MET A 86 -3.80 -5.68 0.68
C MET A 86 -3.65 -7.14 0.25
N ASP A 87 -3.10 -7.39 -0.94
CA ASP A 87 -2.72 -8.72 -1.41
C ASP A 87 -1.27 -8.61 -1.87
N PHE A 88 -0.46 -9.63 -1.58
CA PHE A 88 0.96 -9.59 -1.93
C PHE A 88 1.24 -10.20 -3.30
N TYR A 89 0.21 -10.68 -3.98
CA TYR A 89 0.33 -11.29 -5.30
C TYR A 89 -0.55 -10.56 -6.30
N TYR A 90 -0.14 -10.56 -7.57
CA TYR A 90 -0.96 -10.04 -8.65
C TYR A 90 -2.20 -10.92 -8.82
N PRO A 91 -3.39 -10.40 -8.58
CA PRO A 91 -4.60 -11.26 -8.58
C PRO A 91 -5.13 -11.59 -9.96
N GLY A 92 -4.63 -10.90 -11.00
CA GLY A 92 -5.07 -11.13 -12.36
C GLY A 92 -5.83 -9.94 -12.92
N LYS A 93 -6.11 -10.02 -14.21
CA LYS A 93 -6.81 -8.93 -14.89
C LYS A 93 -8.31 -9.20 -14.93
N GLY A 94 -9.09 -8.19 -14.59
CA GLY A 94 -10.55 -8.26 -14.66
C GLY A 94 -11.08 -7.53 -15.87
N VAL A 95 -12.40 -7.33 -15.89
CA VAL A 95 -13.07 -6.64 -16.98
C VAL A 95 -12.70 -5.16 -16.99
N HIS A 96 -12.60 -4.55 -15.83
CA HIS A 96 -12.33 -3.11 -15.69
C HIS A 96 -11.06 -2.86 -14.88
N GLY A 97 -9.95 -3.43 -15.33
CA GLY A 97 -8.68 -3.31 -14.63
C GLY A 97 -8.35 -4.57 -13.87
N ASP A 98 -7.41 -4.49 -12.96
CA ASP A 98 -6.98 -5.66 -12.20
C ASP A 98 -8.08 -6.14 -11.26
N LEU A 99 -8.10 -7.43 -10.99
CA LEU A 99 -9.01 -8.00 -10.02
C LEU A 99 -8.74 -7.43 -8.62
N PRO A 100 -9.75 -7.43 -7.74
CA PRO A 100 -9.52 -6.94 -6.38
C PRO A 100 -8.57 -7.83 -5.59
N PRO A 101 -8.03 -7.32 -4.48
CA PRO A 101 -7.24 -8.19 -3.58
C PRO A 101 -8.11 -9.36 -3.12
N ARG A 102 -7.47 -10.52 -2.96
CA ARG A 102 -8.20 -11.71 -2.55
C ARG A 102 -8.75 -11.53 -1.12
N LYS A 103 -9.96 -12.01 -0.90
CA LYS A 103 -10.60 -11.92 0.41
C LYS A 103 -9.81 -12.72 1.44
N GLY A 104 -9.67 -12.15 2.63
CA GLY A 104 -9.01 -12.82 3.73
C GLY A 104 -7.50 -12.72 3.74
N PHE A 105 -6.89 -12.25 2.64
CA PHE A 105 -5.43 -12.19 2.58
C PHE A 105 -4.87 -11.21 3.62
N ALA A 106 -5.34 -9.97 3.61
CA ALA A 106 -4.84 -8.97 4.54
C ALA A 106 -5.15 -9.37 5.98
N GLU A 107 -6.35 -9.88 6.23
CA GLU A 107 -6.75 -10.30 7.57
C GLU A 107 -5.82 -11.35 8.14
N LYS A 108 -5.32 -12.26 7.28
CA LYS A 108 -4.43 -13.31 7.73
C LYS A 108 -3.00 -12.83 7.97
N TRP A 109 -2.49 -11.98 7.08
CA TRP A 109 -1.05 -11.70 7.08
C TRP A 109 -0.66 -10.34 7.65
N HIS A 110 -1.49 -9.29 7.47
CA HIS A 110 -1.12 -7.97 7.95
C HIS A 110 -0.86 -7.94 9.47
N PRO A 111 -1.77 -8.47 10.30
CA PRO A 111 -1.52 -8.39 11.75
C PRO A 111 -0.23 -9.08 12.17
N ARG A 112 0.10 -10.20 11.53
CA ARG A 112 1.32 -10.94 11.86
C ARG A 112 2.57 -10.13 11.55
N ILE A 113 2.55 -9.45 10.41
CA ILE A 113 3.69 -8.61 9.99
C ILE A 113 3.80 -7.39 10.91
N PHE A 114 2.67 -6.72 11.17
CA PHE A 114 2.67 -5.50 11.97
C PHE A 114 3.18 -5.74 13.40
N GLU A 115 2.97 -6.94 13.96
CA GLU A 115 3.51 -7.26 15.28
C GLU A 115 5.03 -7.07 15.36
N HIS A 116 5.71 -7.18 14.23
CA HIS A 116 7.17 -7.10 14.20
C HIS A 116 7.68 -5.76 13.66
N MET A 117 6.79 -4.75 13.62
CA MET A 117 7.17 -3.40 13.18
C MET A 117 6.77 -2.38 14.24
N PRO A 118 7.43 -2.39 15.41
CA PRO A 118 6.99 -1.54 16.53
C PRO A 118 7.19 -0.04 16.32
N ASN A 119 7.96 0.35 15.32
CA ASN A 119 8.28 1.77 15.11
C ASN A 119 7.33 2.47 14.14
N VAL A 120 6.29 1.78 13.66
CA VAL A 120 5.36 2.37 12.69
C VAL A 120 4.59 3.51 13.34
N GLU A 121 4.66 4.68 12.72
CA GLU A 121 4.00 5.89 13.22
C GLU A 121 3.00 6.47 12.22
N LEU A 122 3.03 6.00 10.96
CA LEU A 122 2.11 6.47 9.93
C LEU A 122 1.78 5.32 8.99
N ILE A 123 0.51 5.15 8.71
CA ILE A 123 0.02 4.15 7.75
C ILE A 123 -0.72 4.90 6.64
N ILE A 124 -0.18 4.86 5.45
CA ILE A 124 -0.75 5.53 4.28
C ILE A 124 -1.63 4.52 3.55
N LEU A 125 -2.91 4.87 3.40
CA LEU A 125 -3.92 3.98 2.83
C LEU A 125 -4.26 4.45 1.43
N VAL A 126 -3.74 3.73 0.43
CA VAL A 126 -3.86 4.12 -0.98
C VAL A 126 -5.04 3.39 -1.60
N GLY A 127 -6.10 4.13 -1.91
CA GLY A 127 -7.26 3.58 -2.58
C GLY A 127 -8.29 3.00 -1.62
N ALA A 128 -9.43 2.60 -2.18
CA ALA A 128 -10.61 2.27 -1.37
C ALA A 128 -10.46 0.98 -0.57
N TYR A 129 -9.78 -0.03 -1.11
CA TYR A 129 -9.70 -1.32 -0.41
C TYR A 129 -8.96 -1.20 0.92
N SER A 130 -7.81 -0.54 0.93
CA SER A 130 -7.05 -0.37 2.17
C SER A 130 -7.80 0.52 3.16
N GLN A 131 -8.46 1.56 2.65
CA GLN A 131 -9.22 2.47 3.51
C GLN A 131 -10.37 1.74 4.19
N LYS A 132 -11.10 0.93 3.43
CA LYS A 132 -12.22 0.19 3.99
C LYS A 132 -11.77 -0.79 5.07
N TYR A 133 -10.67 -1.48 4.80
CA TYR A 133 -10.15 -2.45 5.76
C TYR A 133 -9.66 -1.80 7.04
N TYR A 134 -8.85 -0.75 6.92
CA TYR A 134 -8.21 -0.15 8.11
C TYR A 134 -9.08 0.86 8.85
N LEU A 135 -9.94 1.58 8.13
CA LEU A 135 -10.79 2.59 8.76
C LEU A 135 -12.17 2.05 9.12
N GLY A 136 -12.57 0.93 8.52
CA GLY A 136 -13.83 0.27 8.85
C GLY A 136 -15.01 1.21 8.72
N LYS A 137 -15.79 1.33 9.79
CA LYS A 137 -16.97 2.19 9.81
C LYS A 137 -16.64 3.68 9.75
N GLY A 138 -15.37 4.03 9.90
CA GLY A 138 -14.93 5.41 9.83
C GLY A 138 -14.81 5.98 8.43
N VAL A 139 -14.93 5.15 7.38
CA VAL A 139 -14.85 5.67 6.01
C VAL A 139 -16.04 6.56 5.69
N GLY A 140 -15.83 7.51 4.77
CA GLY A 140 -16.92 8.32 4.26
C GLY A 140 -17.78 7.54 3.28
N LYS A 141 -18.75 8.22 2.66
CA LYS A 141 -19.65 7.60 1.69
C LYS A 141 -18.90 7.03 0.49
N ASN A 142 -17.78 7.66 0.14
CA ASN A 142 -16.96 7.26 -1.00
C ASN A 142 -15.52 7.67 -0.73
N LEU A 143 -14.64 7.27 -1.64
CA LEU A 143 -13.22 7.56 -1.50
C LEU A 143 -12.94 9.05 -1.40
N THR A 144 -13.61 9.86 -2.21
CA THR A 144 -13.39 11.31 -2.22
C THR A 144 -13.67 11.91 -0.85
N GLU A 145 -14.78 11.51 -0.23
CA GLU A 145 -15.17 12.01 1.08
C GLU A 145 -14.15 11.58 2.15
N THR A 146 -13.71 10.34 2.07
CA THR A 146 -12.70 9.82 3.02
C THR A 146 -11.40 10.62 2.90
N VAL A 147 -10.92 10.82 1.67
CA VAL A 147 -9.66 11.54 1.43
C VAL A 147 -9.80 13.01 1.84
N PHE A 148 -10.92 13.63 1.53
CA PHE A 148 -11.16 15.03 1.90
C PHE A 148 -11.13 15.20 3.43
N ALA A 149 -11.62 14.22 4.16
CA ALA A 149 -11.68 14.26 5.63
C ALA A 149 -10.41 13.67 6.29
N TYR A 150 -9.28 13.71 5.60
CA TYR A 150 -8.05 13.05 6.03
C TYR A 150 -7.66 13.38 7.48
N HIS A 151 -7.96 14.59 7.92
CA HIS A 151 -7.58 15.02 9.27
C HIS A 151 -8.27 14.21 10.38
N LYS A 152 -9.40 13.58 10.06
CA LYS A 152 -10.10 12.75 11.05
C LYS A 152 -9.30 11.50 11.42
N TYR A 153 -8.39 11.09 10.56
CA TYR A 153 -7.65 9.84 10.74
C TYR A 153 -6.23 10.06 11.20
N ALA A 154 -5.82 11.32 11.29
CA ALA A 154 -4.49 11.68 11.78
C ALA A 154 -4.39 11.40 13.27
N PRO A 155 -3.20 11.16 13.79
CA PRO A 155 -1.92 11.11 13.08
C PRO A 155 -1.60 9.75 12.48
N LYS A 156 -2.39 8.74 12.76
CA LYS A 156 -2.03 7.36 12.40
C LYS A 156 -2.22 7.05 10.93
N PHE A 157 -3.26 7.59 10.30
CA PHE A 157 -3.61 7.22 8.93
C PHE A 157 -3.69 8.41 7.98
N UNK A 158 -3.41 8.35 6.45
CA UNK A 158 -3.52 9.06 5.68
C UNK A 158 -4.08 8.52 4.73
N PRO A 159 -5.31 8.64 4.37
CA PRO A 159 -5.89 8.08 3.15
C PRO A 159 -5.57 8.91 1.91
N LEU A 160 -5.26 8.22 0.81
CA LEU A 160 -4.94 8.85 -0.47
C LEU A 160 -5.78 8.23 -1.58
N VAL A 161 -6.05 9.02 -2.64
CA VAL A 161 -6.55 8.47 -3.90
C VAL A 161 -5.43 7.63 -4.52
N HIS A 162 -5.78 6.62 -5.31
CA HIS A 162 -4.77 5.81 -5.99
C HIS A 162 -4.03 6.68 -7.02
N PRO A 163 -2.69 6.62 -7.05
CA PRO A 163 -1.90 7.47 -7.96
C PRO A 163 -1.85 7.00 -9.40
N SER A 164 -2.71 6.09 -9.79
CA SER A 164 -2.80 5.62 -11.17
C SER A 164 -3.02 6.76 -12.15
N PRO A 165 -2.36 6.74 -13.32
CA PRO A 165 -2.68 7.71 -14.37
C PRO A 165 -4.16 7.71 -14.77
N LEU A 166 -4.86 6.59 -14.55
CA LEU A 166 -6.29 6.51 -14.85
C LEU A 166 -7.11 7.48 -13.99
N ASN A 167 -6.56 7.97 -12.90
CA ASN A 167 -7.24 8.89 -11.99
C ASN A 167 -6.95 10.35 -12.28
N PHE A 168 -6.38 10.67 -13.47
CA PHE A 168 -6.04 12.06 -13.76
C PHE A 168 -7.27 12.97 -13.74
N ARG A 169 -8.42 12.45 -14.20
CA ARG A 169 -9.66 13.24 -14.19
C ARG A 169 -10.10 13.54 -12.75
N TRP A 170 -10.03 12.55 -11.88
CA TRP A 170 -10.34 12.77 -10.46
C TRP A 170 -9.44 13.85 -9.87
N ARG A 171 -8.15 13.79 -10.18
CA ARG A 171 -7.19 14.76 -9.65
C ARG A 171 -7.47 16.16 -10.16
N LYS A 172 -7.86 16.26 -11.43
CA LYS A 172 -8.17 17.55 -12.03
C LYS A 172 -9.41 18.17 -11.38
N ILE A 173 -10.45 17.37 -11.16
CA ILE A 173 -11.68 17.85 -10.53
C ILE A 173 -11.45 18.20 -9.05
N ASN A 174 -10.60 17.44 -8.38
CA ASN A 174 -10.35 17.58 -6.94
C ASN A 174 -8.97 18.19 -6.72
N GLY A 175 -8.74 19.38 -7.26
CA GLY A 175 -7.45 20.05 -7.19
C GLY A 175 -6.96 20.30 -5.76
N TRP A 176 -7.90 20.36 -4.80
CA TRP A 176 -7.54 20.51 -3.39
C TRP A 176 -6.61 19.41 -2.91
N PHE A 177 -6.68 18.24 -3.52
CA PHE A 177 -5.84 17.13 -3.09
C PHE A 177 -4.35 17.47 -3.23
N GLU A 178 -3.94 17.84 -4.44
CA GLU A 178 -2.53 18.15 -4.66
C GLU A 178 -2.13 19.52 -4.12
N ALA A 179 -3.08 20.44 -4.00
CA ALA A 179 -2.79 21.77 -3.46
C ALA A 179 -2.63 21.77 -1.94
N ASP A 180 -3.43 20.98 -1.24
CA ASP A 180 -3.48 21.04 0.22
C ASP A 180 -2.98 19.78 0.91
N ILE A 181 -3.40 18.61 0.44
CA ILE A 181 -3.10 17.36 1.14
C ILE A 181 -1.66 16.93 0.87
N VAL A 182 -1.23 16.97 -0.39
CA VAL A 182 0.11 16.51 -0.75
C VAL A 182 1.22 17.26 0.01
N PRO A 183 1.17 18.60 0.12
CA PRO A 183 2.20 19.29 0.92
C PRO A 183 2.22 18.84 2.38
N LYS A 184 1.06 18.58 2.97
CA LYS A 184 1.00 18.13 4.37
C LYS A 184 1.54 16.71 4.49
N LEU A 185 1.26 15.87 3.50
CA LEU A 185 1.82 14.52 3.47
C LEU A 185 3.34 14.56 3.40
N ARG A 186 3.89 15.40 2.52
CA ARG A 186 5.35 15.54 2.41
C ARG A 186 5.96 15.97 3.73
N ALA A 187 5.36 16.95 4.39
CA ALA A 187 5.85 17.43 5.67
C ALA A 187 5.83 16.32 6.72
N ARG A 188 4.78 15.51 6.71
CA ARG A 188 4.63 14.42 7.67
C ARG A 188 5.67 13.33 7.42
N VAL A 189 5.94 13.02 6.15
CA VAL A 189 6.93 12.00 5.79
C VAL A 189 8.35 12.46 6.16
N ALA A 190 8.61 13.76 6.04
CA ALA A 190 9.94 14.31 6.32
C ALA A 190 10.28 14.35 7.81
N GLN A 191 9.29 14.19 8.72
CA GLN A 191 9.56 14.18 10.16
C GLN A 191 10.34 12.92 10.57
#